data_84a12f4fb49fa37d7f07842b14ada4b2
#
_entry.id   84a12f4fb49fa37d7f07842b14ada4b2
#
_cell.length_a   1.000
_cell.length_b   1.000
_cell.length_c   1.000
_cell.angle_alpha   90.00
_cell.angle_beta   90.00
_cell.angle_gamma   90.00
#
_symmetry.space_group_name_H-M   'P 1'
#
loop_
_entity.id
_entity.type
_entity.pdbx_description
1 polymer ?
#
loop_
_entity_poly.entity_id
_entity_poly.type
_entity_poly.pdbx_seq_one_letter_code
_entity_poly.pdbx_strand_id
1 'polypeptide(L)'
;MNDQILENYQIRKSNKEKDRFIGYLKERLSASGYDPECDITVEEKWKGIFLTRNIIVGDPDKAKVLLAAHYDTCALLPFPNLMAPTSPFLFIAYQLFLVVMIFLVATIPAVIAGFFTEDPMIIYYVFELSLILFLVQVMFGFKNRHAANDNTSGVVTLTRFLERLPEEQREKVCVIFFDNEEKGLFGSMHFAEKHKDAAKNTLMINLDCVGDGETIVSLAKKEATSHELYPVFAETMEQNGTHFDGSIQCRKMLPMMFPSDQSNFKKGIGVCALNKSPLGMYCARIHTPKDTVCREENVKVLAEAMIEFVEKV
;
A
#
# COMPACT_ATOMS: atom_id res chain seq x y z
N MET A 1 -14.87 13.01 -2.70
CA MET A 1 -13.56 13.64 -2.99
C MET A 1 -13.41 13.80 -4.50
N ASN A 2 -13.09 15.00 -4.97
CA ASN A 2 -12.88 15.29 -6.40
C ASN A 2 -11.38 15.40 -6.64
N ASP A 3 -10.76 14.35 -7.18
CA ASP A 3 -9.33 14.31 -7.51
C ASP A 3 -9.12 13.50 -8.79
N GLN A 4 -8.36 14.04 -9.72
CA GLN A 4 -8.13 13.41 -11.03
C GLN A 4 -7.46 12.04 -10.93
N ILE A 5 -6.68 11.78 -9.89
CA ILE A 5 -6.08 10.45 -9.67
C ILE A 5 -7.18 9.43 -9.40
N LEU A 6 -8.17 9.75 -8.57
CA LEU A 6 -9.32 8.90 -8.31
C LEU A 6 -10.25 8.74 -9.51
N GLU A 7 -10.43 9.79 -10.31
CA GLU A 7 -11.36 9.77 -11.44
C GLU A 7 -10.77 9.07 -12.66
N ASN A 8 -9.50 9.36 -12.99
CA ASN A 8 -8.91 9.02 -14.29
C ASN A 8 -7.75 8.03 -14.21
N TYR A 9 -7.12 7.88 -13.04
CA TYR A 9 -5.90 7.09 -12.83
C TYR A 9 -6.01 6.09 -11.70
N GLN A 10 -7.22 5.70 -11.31
CA GLN A 10 -7.45 4.73 -10.23
C GLN A 10 -6.91 3.33 -10.56
N ILE A 11 -6.79 2.97 -11.85
CA ILE A 11 -6.31 1.67 -12.29
C ILE A 11 -4.88 1.80 -12.83
N ARG A 12 -3.92 1.12 -12.22
CA ARG A 12 -2.49 1.16 -12.52
C ARG A 12 -1.85 -0.24 -12.45
N LYS A 13 -2.50 -1.23 -13.11
CA LYS A 13 -2.05 -2.63 -13.13
C LYS A 13 -1.12 -2.94 -14.29
N SER A 14 -1.45 -2.50 -15.50
CA SER A 14 -0.63 -2.71 -16.70
C SER A 14 0.46 -1.64 -16.85
N ASN A 15 1.55 -1.99 -17.57
CA ASN A 15 2.62 -1.02 -17.85
C ASN A 15 2.08 0.24 -18.53
N LYS A 16 1.14 0.11 -19.48
CA LYS A 16 0.53 1.25 -20.16
C LYS A 16 -0.25 2.18 -19.19
N GLU A 17 -0.95 1.61 -18.22
CA GLU A 17 -1.67 2.39 -17.21
C GLU A 17 -0.68 3.09 -16.27
N LYS A 18 0.39 2.39 -15.89
CA LYS A 18 1.48 2.96 -15.10
C LYS A 18 2.20 4.09 -15.84
N ASP A 19 2.49 3.92 -17.13
CA ASP A 19 3.10 4.98 -17.97
C ASP A 19 2.25 6.26 -17.99
N ARG A 20 0.94 6.10 -18.17
CA ARG A 20 0.01 7.24 -18.15
C ARG A 20 -0.01 7.93 -16.78
N PHE A 21 0.01 7.16 -15.70
CA PHE A 21 0.05 7.71 -14.35
C PHE A 21 1.37 8.43 -14.05
N ILE A 22 2.52 7.84 -14.41
CA ILE A 22 3.85 8.45 -14.25
C ILE A 22 3.92 9.80 -14.97
N GLY A 23 3.47 9.82 -16.24
CA GLY A 23 3.43 11.06 -17.02
C GLY A 23 2.54 12.13 -16.38
N TYR A 24 1.34 11.76 -15.95
CA TYR A 24 0.42 12.65 -15.26
C TYR A 24 0.99 13.18 -13.93
N LEU A 25 1.61 12.31 -13.12
CA LEU A 25 2.19 12.71 -11.83
C LEU A 25 3.35 13.70 -12.04
N LYS A 26 4.23 13.45 -13.01
CA LYS A 26 5.30 14.37 -13.37
C LYS A 26 4.76 15.74 -13.80
N GLU A 27 3.74 15.78 -14.66
CA GLU A 27 3.09 17.02 -15.09
C GLU A 27 2.45 17.76 -13.91
N ARG A 28 1.72 17.05 -13.06
CA ARG A 28 1.04 17.61 -11.89
C ARG A 28 2.03 18.21 -10.87
N LEU A 29 3.12 17.52 -10.58
CA LEU A 29 4.15 18.01 -9.67
C LEU A 29 4.98 19.13 -10.28
N SER A 30 5.21 19.11 -11.59
CA SER A 30 5.85 20.24 -12.29
C SER A 30 5.04 21.54 -12.17
N ALA A 31 3.70 21.45 -12.24
CA ALA A 31 2.82 22.59 -11.98
C ALA A 31 2.93 23.13 -10.54
N SER A 32 3.44 22.33 -9.63
CA SER A 32 3.70 22.68 -8.21
C SER A 32 5.16 23.07 -7.94
N GLY A 33 5.95 23.28 -9.00
CA GLY A 33 7.32 23.78 -8.91
C GLY A 33 8.39 22.71 -8.66
N TYR A 34 8.11 21.44 -8.98
CA TYR A 34 9.14 20.39 -9.04
C TYR A 34 9.70 20.30 -10.47
N ASP A 35 11.02 20.18 -10.58
CA ASP A 35 11.64 19.90 -11.88
C ASP A 35 11.50 18.40 -12.20
N PRO A 36 10.77 18.02 -13.27
CA PRO A 36 10.50 16.63 -13.61
C PRO A 36 11.75 15.82 -13.99
N GLU A 37 12.88 16.48 -14.31
CA GLU A 37 14.14 15.83 -14.69
C GLU A 37 15.15 15.80 -13.52
N CYS A 38 15.07 16.76 -12.59
CA CYS A 38 15.98 16.85 -11.45
C CYS A 38 15.38 16.30 -10.16
N ASP A 39 14.11 16.62 -9.88
CA ASP A 39 13.47 16.29 -8.62
C ASP A 39 12.73 14.94 -8.65
N ILE A 40 12.40 14.42 -9.86
CA ILE A 40 11.59 13.21 -10.01
C ILE A 40 12.34 12.14 -10.79
N THR A 41 12.77 11.11 -10.10
CA THR A 41 13.46 9.95 -10.68
C THR A 41 12.50 8.77 -10.82
N VAL A 42 12.54 8.06 -11.95
CA VAL A 42 11.88 6.76 -12.11
C VAL A 42 12.96 5.67 -12.12
N GLU A 43 13.01 4.90 -11.05
CA GLU A 43 13.94 3.79 -10.93
C GLU A 43 13.36 2.51 -11.48
N GLU A 44 14.00 1.94 -12.50
CA GLU A 44 13.54 0.73 -13.16
C GLU A 44 14.40 -0.47 -12.83
N LYS A 45 13.75 -1.61 -12.61
CA LYS A 45 14.41 -2.92 -12.45
C LYS A 45 13.56 -4.04 -13.03
N TRP A 46 14.21 -4.91 -13.78
CA TRP A 46 13.63 -6.17 -14.24
C TRP A 46 13.92 -7.30 -13.25
N LYS A 47 12.89 -8.05 -12.89
CA LYS A 47 12.99 -9.30 -12.13
C LYS A 47 12.21 -10.39 -12.88
N GLY A 48 12.91 -11.23 -13.65
CA GLY A 48 12.27 -12.15 -14.58
C GLY A 48 11.45 -11.39 -15.63
N ILE A 49 10.15 -11.62 -15.67
CA ILE A 49 9.22 -10.95 -16.60
C ILE A 49 8.62 -9.66 -16.05
N PHE A 50 8.94 -9.30 -14.80
CA PHE A 50 8.38 -8.14 -14.13
C PHE A 50 9.29 -6.93 -14.28
N LEU A 51 8.75 -5.87 -14.88
CA LEU A 51 9.31 -4.53 -14.80
C LEU A 51 8.74 -3.84 -13.55
N THR A 52 9.62 -3.38 -12.68
CA THR A 52 9.29 -2.57 -11.50
C THR A 52 9.81 -1.17 -11.71
N ARG A 53 8.98 -0.15 -11.45
CA ARG A 53 9.30 1.27 -11.66
C ARG A 53 8.88 2.11 -10.47
N ASN A 54 9.79 2.34 -9.56
CA ASN A 54 9.53 3.25 -8.42
C ASN A 54 9.64 4.70 -8.88
N ILE A 55 8.69 5.55 -8.46
CA ILE A 55 8.77 6.99 -8.67
C ILE A 55 9.28 7.61 -7.38
N ILE A 56 10.40 8.33 -7.47
CA ILE A 56 11.09 8.92 -6.32
C ILE A 56 11.10 10.43 -6.53
N VAL A 57 10.60 11.16 -5.53
CA VAL A 57 10.61 12.63 -5.49
C VAL A 57 11.52 13.06 -4.37
N GLY A 58 12.61 13.74 -4.69
CA GLY A 58 13.69 14.10 -3.77
C GLY A 58 14.84 13.09 -3.74
N ASP A 59 15.78 13.28 -2.82
CA ASP A 59 17.01 12.48 -2.69
C ASP A 59 16.91 11.56 -1.46
N PRO A 60 16.80 10.22 -1.64
CA PRO A 60 16.66 9.29 -0.52
C PRO A 60 17.90 9.21 0.40
N ASP A 61 19.08 9.55 -0.12
CA ASP A 61 20.33 9.45 0.63
C ASP A 61 20.60 10.72 1.47
N LYS A 62 19.89 11.83 1.19
CA LYS A 62 19.97 13.08 1.95
C LYS A 62 18.77 13.31 2.87
N ALA A 63 17.63 12.72 2.53
CA ALA A 63 16.39 12.92 3.25
C ALA A 63 16.48 12.46 4.72
N LYS A 64 15.90 13.22 5.63
CA LYS A 64 15.78 12.86 7.06
C LYS A 64 14.62 11.90 7.31
N VAL A 65 13.63 11.90 6.41
CA VAL A 65 12.45 11.03 6.48
C VAL A 65 12.04 10.55 5.09
N LEU A 66 11.58 9.30 5.00
CA LEU A 66 10.99 8.73 3.79
C LEU A 66 9.48 8.60 3.98
N LEU A 67 8.70 9.13 3.03
CA LEU A 67 7.27 8.91 2.94
C LEU A 67 6.98 8.03 1.74
N ALA A 68 6.10 7.05 1.88
CA ALA A 68 5.81 6.14 0.77
C ALA A 68 4.35 5.74 0.68
N ALA A 69 3.96 5.34 -0.53
CA ALA A 69 2.72 4.63 -0.84
C ALA A 69 2.95 3.80 -2.11
N HIS A 70 2.35 2.62 -2.23
CA HIS A 70 2.41 1.93 -3.51
C HIS A 70 1.40 2.54 -4.49
N TYR A 71 1.76 2.54 -5.77
CA TYR A 71 0.89 3.10 -6.80
C TYR A 71 0.32 2.05 -7.75
N ASP A 72 0.85 0.84 -7.77
CA ASP A 72 0.25 -0.25 -8.54
C ASP A 72 -1.08 -0.72 -7.92
N THR A 73 -1.86 -1.44 -8.70
CA THR A 73 -3.18 -1.91 -8.27
C THR A 73 -3.34 -3.40 -8.53
N CYS A 74 -4.14 -4.06 -7.69
CA CYS A 74 -4.32 -5.49 -7.60
C CYS A 74 -5.07 -6.14 -8.78
N ALA A 75 -5.03 -7.45 -8.82
CA ALA A 75 -6.03 -8.25 -9.49
C ALA A 75 -7.33 -8.31 -8.68
N LEU A 76 -8.43 -8.53 -9.38
CA LEU A 76 -9.73 -8.77 -8.77
C LEU A 76 -9.72 -10.10 -8.01
N LEU A 77 -10.01 -10.08 -6.71
CA LEU A 77 -10.26 -11.29 -5.94
C LEU A 77 -11.72 -11.75 -6.07
N PRO A 78 -11.96 -13.05 -6.25
CA PRO A 78 -13.31 -13.60 -6.37
C PRO A 78 -14.03 -13.77 -5.03
N PHE A 79 -13.42 -13.39 -3.91
CA PHE A 79 -13.94 -13.52 -2.55
C PHE A 79 -13.61 -12.25 -1.74
N PRO A 80 -14.33 -12.03 -0.61
CA PRO A 80 -14.06 -10.88 0.27
C PRO A 80 -12.62 -10.86 0.74
N ASN A 81 -11.99 -9.67 0.76
CA ASN A 81 -10.69 -9.45 1.35
C ASN A 81 -10.82 -8.62 2.63
N LEU A 82 -9.99 -8.94 3.63
CA LEU A 82 -10.01 -8.30 4.93
C LEU A 82 -8.59 -8.18 5.49
N MET A 83 -8.22 -6.97 5.87
CA MET A 83 -7.00 -6.67 6.60
C MET A 83 -7.34 -6.27 8.03
N ALA A 84 -6.70 -6.88 9.02
CA ALA A 84 -6.97 -6.63 10.45
C ALA A 84 -5.65 -6.51 11.24
N PRO A 85 -4.86 -5.45 11.02
CA PRO A 85 -3.50 -5.34 11.52
C PRO A 85 -3.39 -5.14 13.03
N THR A 86 -4.51 -4.87 13.71
CA THR A 86 -4.58 -4.65 15.15
C THR A 86 -5.38 -5.72 15.90
N SER A 87 -5.95 -6.71 15.20
CA SER A 87 -6.78 -7.78 15.76
C SER A 87 -6.23 -9.15 15.39
N PRO A 88 -5.43 -9.81 16.25
CA PRO A 88 -4.91 -11.15 15.98
C PRO A 88 -6.01 -12.18 15.70
N PHE A 89 -7.15 -12.06 16.36
CA PHE A 89 -8.28 -12.96 16.15
C PHE A 89 -8.84 -12.85 14.72
N LEU A 90 -9.17 -11.63 14.27
CA LEU A 90 -9.67 -11.41 12.90
C LEU A 90 -8.62 -11.78 11.85
N PHE A 91 -7.36 -11.48 12.12
CA PHE A 91 -6.26 -11.84 11.22
C PHE A 91 -6.18 -13.36 11.03
N ILE A 92 -6.10 -14.13 12.13
CA ILE A 92 -6.03 -15.60 12.08
C ILE A 92 -7.29 -16.20 11.44
N ALA A 93 -8.47 -15.71 11.83
CA ALA A 93 -9.74 -16.18 11.27
C ALA A 93 -9.79 -15.96 9.75
N TYR A 94 -9.30 -14.81 9.27
CA TYR A 94 -9.23 -14.54 7.84
C TYR A 94 -8.19 -15.41 7.12
N GLN A 95 -7.01 -15.66 7.72
CA GLN A 95 -6.02 -16.59 7.12
C GLN A 95 -6.59 -18.01 6.98
N LEU A 96 -7.31 -18.50 8.01
CA LEU A 96 -7.99 -19.80 7.93
C LEU A 96 -9.07 -19.81 6.84
N PHE A 97 -9.85 -18.74 6.72
CA PHE A 97 -10.81 -18.59 5.63
C PHE A 97 -10.14 -18.67 4.25
N LEU A 98 -9.01 -17.97 4.04
CA LEU A 98 -8.25 -18.02 2.79
C LEU A 98 -7.77 -19.43 2.47
N VAL A 99 -7.21 -20.15 3.44
CA VAL A 99 -6.77 -21.54 3.27
C VAL A 99 -7.94 -22.41 2.81
N VAL A 100 -9.09 -22.33 3.51
CA VAL A 100 -10.28 -23.09 3.12
C VAL A 100 -10.75 -22.75 1.71
N MET A 101 -10.78 -21.46 1.35
CA MET A 101 -11.19 -21.02 0.01
C MET A 101 -10.25 -21.53 -1.08
N ILE A 102 -8.94 -21.51 -0.86
CA ILE A 102 -7.93 -22.05 -1.80
C ILE A 102 -8.16 -23.56 -2.02
N PHE A 103 -8.34 -24.29 -0.92
CA PHE A 103 -8.62 -25.74 -1.01
C PHE A 103 -9.94 -26.05 -1.73
N LEU A 104 -11.01 -25.29 -1.46
CA LEU A 104 -12.29 -25.49 -2.14
C LEU A 104 -12.19 -25.23 -3.63
N VAL A 105 -11.51 -24.17 -4.06
CA VAL A 105 -11.31 -23.83 -5.47
C VAL A 105 -10.53 -24.94 -6.20
N ALA A 106 -9.56 -25.58 -5.56
CA ALA A 106 -8.82 -26.69 -6.16
C ALA A 106 -9.58 -28.02 -6.09
N THR A 107 -10.27 -28.30 -4.97
CA THR A 107 -10.93 -29.60 -4.72
C THR A 107 -12.23 -29.76 -5.50
N ILE A 108 -13.06 -28.72 -5.64
CA ILE A 108 -14.37 -28.82 -6.30
C ILE A 108 -14.23 -29.32 -7.75
N PRO A 109 -13.37 -28.73 -8.62
CA PRO A 109 -13.15 -29.28 -9.97
C PRO A 109 -12.62 -30.71 -9.99
N ALA A 110 -11.74 -31.07 -9.04
CA ALA A 110 -11.21 -32.43 -8.93
C ALA A 110 -12.30 -33.45 -8.56
N VAL A 111 -13.20 -33.11 -7.63
CA VAL A 111 -14.37 -33.94 -7.28
C VAL A 111 -15.31 -34.10 -8.47
N ILE A 112 -15.57 -33.00 -9.21
CA ILE A 112 -16.39 -33.06 -10.43
C ILE A 112 -15.73 -34.00 -11.47
N ALA A 113 -14.42 -33.92 -11.67
CA ALA A 113 -13.70 -34.82 -12.58
C ALA A 113 -13.86 -36.29 -12.17
N GLY A 114 -13.89 -36.59 -10.88
CA GLY A 114 -14.11 -37.94 -10.34
C GLY A 114 -15.47 -38.57 -10.72
N PHE A 115 -16.47 -37.77 -11.13
CA PHE A 115 -17.72 -38.32 -11.68
C PHE A 115 -17.58 -38.78 -13.15
N PHE A 116 -16.49 -38.38 -13.83
CA PHE A 116 -16.29 -38.68 -15.25
C PHE A 116 -15.11 -39.66 -15.49
N THR A 117 -14.25 -39.90 -14.49
CA THR A 117 -13.12 -40.81 -14.57
C THR A 117 -12.79 -41.42 -13.20
N GLU A 118 -12.36 -42.69 -13.22
CA GLU A 118 -11.83 -43.39 -12.05
C GLU A 118 -10.31 -43.29 -11.95
N ASP A 119 -9.62 -42.69 -12.95
CA ASP A 119 -8.18 -42.52 -12.96
C ASP A 119 -7.74 -41.47 -11.93
N PRO A 120 -7.03 -41.88 -10.86
CA PRO A 120 -6.61 -40.97 -9.80
C PRO A 120 -5.61 -39.93 -10.29
N MET A 121 -4.84 -40.21 -11.36
CA MET A 121 -3.89 -39.26 -11.91
C MET A 121 -4.61 -38.06 -12.61
N ILE A 122 -5.70 -38.36 -13.32
CA ILE A 122 -6.50 -37.30 -13.95
C ILE A 122 -7.09 -36.37 -12.86
N ILE A 123 -7.67 -36.98 -11.81
CA ILE A 123 -8.25 -36.22 -10.70
C ILE A 123 -7.18 -35.34 -10.03
N TYR A 124 -6.00 -35.88 -9.80
CA TYR A 124 -4.86 -35.14 -9.22
C TYR A 124 -4.41 -33.98 -10.13
N TYR A 125 -4.24 -34.21 -11.44
CA TYR A 125 -3.87 -33.13 -12.34
C TYR A 125 -4.95 -32.03 -12.45
N VAL A 126 -6.23 -32.37 -12.35
CA VAL A 126 -7.31 -31.38 -12.32
C VAL A 126 -7.20 -30.53 -11.05
N PHE A 127 -6.90 -31.14 -9.90
CA PHE A 127 -6.65 -30.41 -8.65
C PHE A 127 -5.47 -29.44 -8.79
N GLU A 128 -4.31 -29.92 -9.24
CA GLU A 128 -3.11 -29.07 -9.41
C GLU A 128 -3.34 -27.94 -10.41
N LEU A 129 -3.93 -28.24 -11.57
CA LEU A 129 -4.22 -27.24 -12.58
C LEU A 129 -5.17 -26.15 -12.04
N SER A 130 -6.20 -26.55 -11.31
CA SER A 130 -7.15 -25.61 -10.68
C SER A 130 -6.46 -24.70 -9.67
N LEU A 131 -5.57 -25.25 -8.85
CA LEU A 131 -4.77 -24.46 -7.90
C LEU A 131 -3.85 -23.47 -8.63
N ILE A 132 -3.13 -23.92 -9.66
CA ILE A 132 -2.24 -23.07 -10.46
C ILE A 132 -3.03 -21.94 -11.12
N LEU A 133 -4.16 -22.25 -11.77
CA LEU A 133 -5.01 -21.26 -12.43
C LEU A 133 -5.55 -20.23 -11.43
N PHE A 134 -5.90 -20.68 -10.24
CA PHE A 134 -6.34 -19.77 -9.18
C PHE A 134 -5.20 -18.84 -8.74
N LEU A 135 -3.99 -19.36 -8.49
CA LEU A 135 -2.84 -18.51 -8.12
C LEU A 135 -2.45 -17.53 -9.24
N VAL A 136 -2.52 -17.99 -10.49
CA VAL A 136 -2.32 -17.10 -11.65
C VAL A 136 -3.39 -16.01 -11.71
N GLN A 137 -4.66 -16.33 -11.43
CA GLN A 137 -5.74 -15.34 -11.37
C GLN A 137 -5.50 -14.29 -10.28
N VAL A 138 -5.06 -14.69 -9.09
CA VAL A 138 -4.79 -13.78 -7.97
C VAL A 138 -3.67 -12.80 -8.32
N MET A 139 -2.61 -13.26 -8.99
CA MET A 139 -1.44 -12.42 -9.33
C MET A 139 -1.61 -11.64 -10.64
N PHE A 140 -2.13 -12.30 -11.68
CA PHE A 140 -2.13 -11.79 -13.06
C PHE A 140 -3.51 -11.63 -13.67
N GLY A 141 -4.55 -12.01 -12.95
CA GLY A 141 -5.92 -12.07 -13.43
C GLY A 141 -6.52 -10.72 -13.81
N PHE A 142 -7.82 -10.70 -13.95
CA PHE A 142 -8.57 -9.50 -14.31
C PHE A 142 -8.28 -8.36 -13.33
N LYS A 143 -8.09 -7.16 -13.88
CA LYS A 143 -7.85 -5.97 -13.05
C LYS A 143 -9.08 -5.63 -12.22
N ASN A 144 -8.87 -5.28 -10.97
CA ASN A 144 -9.89 -4.60 -10.20
C ASN A 144 -10.16 -3.23 -10.83
N ARG A 145 -11.44 -2.86 -10.97
CA ARG A 145 -11.84 -1.58 -11.58
C ARG A 145 -11.95 -0.46 -10.54
N HIS A 146 -11.85 -0.81 -9.29
CA HIS A 146 -11.92 0.10 -8.16
C HIS A 146 -10.77 -0.19 -7.20
N ALA A 147 -9.96 0.82 -6.95
CA ALA A 147 -8.81 0.80 -6.05
C ALA A 147 -8.72 2.16 -5.33
N ALA A 148 -9.88 2.63 -4.84
CA ALA A 148 -9.99 3.95 -4.23
C ALA A 148 -9.24 3.99 -2.89
N ASN A 149 -9.37 2.94 -2.09
CA ASN A 149 -8.64 2.81 -0.83
C ASN A 149 -7.27 2.17 -1.04
N ASP A 150 -7.20 1.07 -1.77
CA ASP A 150 -5.98 0.28 -2.00
C ASP A 150 -5.40 0.50 -3.42
N ASN A 151 -4.40 1.36 -3.65
CA ASN A 151 -3.88 2.34 -2.69
C ASN A 151 -3.92 3.74 -3.33
N THR A 152 -5.02 4.07 -4.02
CA THR A 152 -5.18 5.42 -4.56
C THR A 152 -5.26 6.45 -3.43
N SER A 153 -5.77 6.07 -2.25
CA SER A 153 -5.84 6.95 -1.09
C SER A 153 -4.45 7.42 -0.61
N GLY A 154 -3.50 6.50 -0.49
CA GLY A 154 -2.12 6.83 -0.14
C GLY A 154 -1.44 7.69 -1.21
N VAL A 155 -1.63 7.35 -2.49
CA VAL A 155 -1.08 8.12 -3.61
C VAL A 155 -1.60 9.55 -3.63
N VAL A 156 -2.92 9.76 -3.46
CA VAL A 156 -3.52 11.11 -3.42
C VAL A 156 -3.03 11.89 -2.21
N THR A 157 -2.91 11.24 -1.05
CA THR A 157 -2.41 11.89 0.17
C THR A 157 -1.00 12.41 -0.03
N LEU A 158 -0.08 11.60 -0.55
CA LEU A 158 1.30 12.03 -0.80
C LEU A 158 1.43 13.03 -1.95
N THR A 159 0.57 12.94 -2.97
CA THR A 159 0.56 13.94 -4.03
C THR A 159 0.15 15.31 -3.48
N ARG A 160 -0.90 15.39 -2.65
CA ARG A 160 -1.34 16.63 -1.99
C ARG A 160 -0.32 17.14 -0.97
N PHE A 161 0.38 16.25 -0.28
CA PHE A 161 1.51 16.61 0.56
C PHE A 161 2.58 17.33 -0.27
N LEU A 162 3.02 16.72 -1.39
CA LEU A 162 4.03 17.33 -2.27
C LEU A 162 3.60 18.68 -2.85
N GLU A 163 2.34 18.80 -3.28
CA GLU A 163 1.79 20.07 -3.81
C GLU A 163 1.80 21.23 -2.80
N ARG A 164 1.74 20.91 -1.51
CA ARG A 164 1.63 21.90 -0.43
C ARG A 164 2.93 22.05 0.37
N LEU A 165 3.92 21.19 0.15
CA LEU A 165 5.19 21.23 0.87
C LEU A 165 5.98 22.48 0.45
N PRO A 166 6.35 23.37 1.42
CA PRO A 166 7.21 24.50 1.14
C PRO A 166 8.55 24.07 0.51
N GLU A 167 9.06 24.86 -0.41
CA GLU A 167 10.28 24.56 -1.17
C GLU A 167 11.49 24.32 -0.24
N GLU A 168 11.62 25.13 0.79
CA GLU A 168 12.68 25.04 1.79
C GLU A 168 12.64 23.77 2.65
N GLN A 169 11.54 23.02 2.60
CA GLN A 169 11.37 21.77 3.34
C GLN A 169 11.63 20.53 2.45
N ARG A 170 11.70 20.70 1.12
CA ARG A 170 11.79 19.59 0.16
C ARG A 170 13.03 18.72 0.35
N GLU A 171 14.16 19.31 0.73
CA GLU A 171 15.41 18.56 0.98
C GLU A 171 15.34 17.65 2.22
N LYS A 172 14.39 17.87 3.13
CA LYS A 172 14.24 17.06 4.34
C LYS A 172 13.54 15.72 4.12
N VAL A 173 12.81 15.59 3.02
CA VAL A 173 11.95 14.44 2.76
C VAL A 173 12.18 13.86 1.37
N CYS A 174 12.12 12.54 1.27
CA CYS A 174 12.01 11.86 0.00
C CYS A 174 10.68 11.10 -0.04
N VAL A 175 9.90 11.32 -1.09
CA VAL A 175 8.62 10.62 -1.31
C VAL A 175 8.79 9.54 -2.37
N ILE A 176 8.35 8.32 -2.05
CA ILE A 176 8.49 7.16 -2.93
C ILE A 176 7.11 6.58 -3.23
N PHE A 177 6.77 6.50 -4.53
CA PHE A 177 5.63 5.71 -4.97
C PHE A 177 6.15 4.36 -5.46
N PHE A 178 5.92 3.31 -4.66
CA PHE A 178 6.40 1.96 -4.96
C PHE A 178 5.55 1.28 -6.02
N ASP A 179 6.21 0.49 -6.86
CA ASP A 179 5.60 -0.35 -7.88
C ASP A 179 5.60 -1.83 -7.46
N ASN A 180 4.63 -2.59 -7.97
CA ASN A 180 4.55 -4.03 -7.75
C ASN A 180 4.55 -4.45 -6.27
N GLU A 181 3.92 -3.66 -5.40
CA GLU A 181 3.58 -4.05 -4.03
C GLU A 181 2.70 -5.30 -4.06
N GLU A 182 1.65 -5.27 -4.88
CA GLU A 182 0.64 -6.31 -5.10
C GLU A 182 1.20 -7.63 -5.68
N LYS A 183 2.44 -7.61 -6.13
CA LYS A 183 3.16 -8.80 -6.62
C LYS A 183 4.20 -9.32 -5.64
N GLY A 184 4.19 -8.83 -4.42
CA GLY A 184 5.07 -9.25 -3.35
C GLY A 184 6.15 -8.24 -3.00
N LEU A 185 5.80 -6.96 -2.90
CA LEU A 185 6.65 -5.87 -2.42
C LEU A 185 7.91 -5.62 -3.27
N PHE A 186 7.85 -5.91 -4.60
CA PHE A 186 9.06 -5.84 -5.44
C PHE A 186 9.65 -4.44 -5.51
N GLY A 187 8.81 -3.39 -5.48
CA GLY A 187 9.25 -1.99 -5.50
C GLY A 187 10.08 -1.64 -4.28
N SER A 188 9.53 -1.84 -3.10
CA SER A 188 10.22 -1.53 -1.85
C SER A 188 11.43 -2.43 -1.58
N MET A 189 11.39 -3.71 -1.98
CA MET A 189 12.56 -4.59 -1.94
C MET A 189 13.69 -4.05 -2.81
N HIS A 190 13.37 -3.66 -4.06
CA HIS A 190 14.36 -3.09 -4.96
C HIS A 190 14.98 -1.81 -4.41
N PHE A 191 14.13 -0.89 -3.92
CA PHE A 191 14.58 0.34 -3.30
C PHE A 191 15.51 0.07 -2.10
N ALA A 192 15.11 -0.82 -1.19
CA ALA A 192 15.90 -1.16 -0.02
C ALA A 192 17.23 -1.85 -0.36
N GLU A 193 17.29 -2.62 -1.45
CA GLU A 193 18.54 -3.21 -1.96
C GLU A 193 19.50 -2.16 -2.53
N LYS A 194 18.96 -1.12 -3.19
CA LYS A 194 19.75 -0.05 -3.83
C LYS A 194 20.17 1.02 -2.83
N HIS A 195 19.24 1.49 -1.98
CA HIS A 195 19.42 2.55 -0.99
C HIS A 195 19.54 1.96 0.43
N LYS A 196 20.55 1.11 0.65
CA LYS A 196 20.69 0.31 1.88
C LYS A 196 20.79 1.16 3.15
N ASP A 197 21.48 2.30 3.09
CA ASP A 197 21.65 3.16 4.25
C ASP A 197 20.35 3.88 4.60
N ALA A 198 19.62 4.40 3.62
CA ALA A 198 18.29 4.98 3.81
C ALA A 198 17.31 3.94 4.37
N ALA A 199 17.24 2.74 3.79
CA ALA A 199 16.35 1.67 4.24
C ALA A 199 16.65 1.18 5.67
N LYS A 200 17.92 1.28 6.13
CA LYS A 200 18.34 0.85 7.45
C LYS A 200 18.21 1.93 8.51
N ASN A 201 18.52 3.18 8.16
CA ASN A 201 18.78 4.24 9.13
C ASN A 201 17.72 5.34 9.15
N THR A 202 17.01 5.58 8.04
CA THR A 202 16.00 6.64 7.95
C THR A 202 14.65 6.14 8.42
N LEU A 203 13.88 6.99 9.09
CA LEU A 203 12.48 6.72 9.45
C LEU A 203 11.64 6.71 8.17
N MET A 204 10.93 5.61 7.95
CA MET A 204 10.08 5.44 6.77
C MET A 204 8.61 5.28 7.18
N ILE A 205 7.74 6.10 6.60
CA ILE A 205 6.30 6.11 6.85
C ILE A 205 5.60 5.72 5.55
N ASN A 206 4.90 4.59 5.56
CA ASN A 206 4.16 4.05 4.42
C ASN A 206 2.66 4.26 4.61
N LEU A 207 2.02 4.93 3.67
CA LEU A 207 0.57 5.13 3.64
C LEU A 207 -0.07 4.07 2.75
N ASP A 208 -0.84 3.18 3.37
CA ASP A 208 -1.47 2.06 2.68
C ASP A 208 -2.88 1.83 3.19
N CYS A 209 -3.87 1.91 2.29
CA CYS A 209 -5.30 1.80 2.63
C CYS A 209 -5.76 2.87 3.64
N VAL A 210 -5.44 4.13 3.40
CA VAL A 210 -5.75 5.24 4.33
C VAL A 210 -7.10 5.92 4.07
N GLY A 211 -7.84 5.51 3.05
CA GLY A 211 -9.08 6.18 2.61
C GLY A 211 -10.38 5.66 3.23
N ASP A 212 -10.45 4.40 3.66
CA ASP A 212 -11.70 3.75 4.08
C ASP A 212 -11.65 3.27 5.53
N GLY A 213 -11.99 4.16 6.45
CA GLY A 213 -12.05 3.89 7.88
C GLY A 213 -12.20 5.17 8.70
N GLU A 214 -12.75 5.04 9.91
CA GLU A 214 -12.94 6.16 10.85
C GLU A 214 -11.78 6.27 11.84
N THR A 215 -10.91 5.26 11.88
CA THR A 215 -9.75 5.24 12.77
C THR A 215 -8.49 5.09 11.93
N ILE A 216 -7.69 6.14 11.88
CA ILE A 216 -6.36 6.09 11.30
C ILE A 216 -5.41 5.48 12.33
N VAL A 217 -4.70 4.42 11.95
CA VAL A 217 -3.77 3.73 12.83
C VAL A 217 -2.37 3.76 12.22
N SER A 218 -1.44 4.28 12.98
CA SER A 218 -0.01 4.22 12.70
C SER A 218 0.60 3.05 13.45
N LEU A 219 1.22 2.12 12.73
CA LEU A 219 1.80 0.87 13.25
C LEU A 219 3.32 0.91 13.07
N ALA A 220 4.04 1.18 14.15
CA ALA A 220 5.49 1.34 14.12
C ALA A 220 6.21 0.04 14.49
N LYS A 221 7.21 -0.35 13.69
CA LYS A 221 8.15 -1.41 14.05
C LYS A 221 8.93 -1.02 15.31
N LYS A 222 9.43 -2.02 16.05
CA LYS A 222 10.17 -1.77 17.29
C LYS A 222 11.36 -0.81 17.07
N GLU A 223 12.10 -0.98 15.98
CA GLU A 223 13.23 -0.14 15.64
C GLU A 223 12.81 1.29 15.23
N ALA A 224 11.63 1.45 14.66
CA ALA A 224 11.06 2.76 14.35
C ALA A 224 10.71 3.53 15.63
N THR A 225 10.15 2.86 16.65
CA THR A 225 9.82 3.51 17.92
C THR A 225 11.05 4.00 18.71
N SER A 226 12.25 3.53 18.35
CA SER A 226 13.52 3.96 18.94
C SER A 226 14.23 5.04 18.13
N HIS A 227 13.64 5.50 17.02
CA HIS A 227 14.21 6.57 16.20
C HIS A 227 13.91 7.93 16.83
N GLU A 228 14.86 8.86 16.75
CA GLU A 228 14.76 10.21 17.36
C GLU A 228 13.54 11.01 16.85
N LEU A 229 13.14 10.81 15.59
CA LEU A 229 11.99 11.48 15.00
C LEU A 229 10.64 10.83 15.34
N TYR A 230 10.62 9.62 15.91
CA TYR A 230 9.36 8.94 16.21
C TYR A 230 8.47 9.69 17.22
N PRO A 231 9.01 10.24 18.33
CA PRO A 231 8.19 11.03 19.26
C PRO A 231 7.54 12.23 18.57
N VAL A 232 8.27 12.96 17.72
CA VAL A 232 7.77 14.09 16.95
C VAL A 232 6.65 13.67 16.00
N PHE A 233 6.85 12.55 15.29
CA PHE A 233 5.81 11.98 14.42
C PHE A 233 4.55 11.61 15.20
N ALA A 234 4.69 10.86 16.30
CA ALA A 234 3.54 10.43 17.10
C ALA A 234 2.76 11.60 17.69
N GLU A 235 3.47 12.60 18.24
CA GLU A 235 2.85 13.82 18.76
C GLU A 235 2.10 14.60 17.67
N THR A 236 2.72 14.75 16.48
CA THR A 236 2.07 15.45 15.36
C THR A 236 0.82 14.71 14.89
N MET A 237 0.86 13.39 14.80
CA MET A 237 -0.32 12.58 14.47
C MET A 237 -1.44 12.75 15.51
N GLU A 238 -1.12 12.73 16.79
CA GLU A 238 -2.09 12.91 17.87
C GLU A 238 -2.70 14.32 17.87
N GLN A 239 -1.91 15.37 17.66
CA GLN A 239 -2.37 16.75 17.55
C GLN A 239 -3.37 16.93 16.40
N ASN A 240 -3.06 16.42 15.21
CA ASN A 240 -3.97 16.45 14.06
C ASN A 240 -5.24 15.62 14.31
N GLY A 241 -5.17 14.59 15.12
CA GLY A 241 -6.31 13.78 15.54
C GLY A 241 -7.36 14.55 16.34
N THR A 242 -7.01 15.68 16.99
CA THR A 242 -7.95 16.48 17.79
C THR A 242 -8.98 17.24 16.95
N HIS A 243 -8.68 17.49 15.69
CA HIS A 243 -9.54 18.20 14.74
C HIS A 243 -10.14 17.29 13.66
N PHE A 244 -9.89 16.01 13.77
CA PHE A 244 -10.38 14.98 12.86
C PHE A 244 -11.70 14.37 13.36
N ASP A 245 -12.70 14.27 12.47
CA ASP A 245 -13.98 13.61 12.78
C ASP A 245 -13.83 12.07 12.75
N GLY A 246 -12.88 11.59 13.51
CA GLY A 246 -12.52 10.20 13.65
C GLY A 246 -11.57 10.02 14.83
N SER A 247 -10.62 9.11 14.70
CA SER A 247 -9.55 8.95 15.68
C SER A 247 -8.23 8.60 15.03
N ILE A 248 -7.13 9.14 15.57
CA ILE A 248 -5.77 8.76 15.19
C ILE A 248 -5.12 8.02 16.35
N GLN A 249 -4.47 6.90 16.06
CA GLN A 249 -3.83 6.05 17.07
C GLN A 249 -2.45 5.64 16.63
N CYS A 250 -1.44 5.92 17.45
CA CYS A 250 -0.08 5.43 17.27
C CYS A 250 0.14 4.16 18.10
N ARG A 251 0.47 3.06 17.45
CA ARG A 251 0.63 1.75 18.09
C ARG A 251 1.92 1.05 17.63
N LYS A 252 2.38 0.09 18.43
CA LYS A 252 3.43 -0.83 17.98
C LYS A 252 2.85 -1.83 16.98
N MET A 253 3.59 -2.09 15.91
CA MET A 253 3.23 -3.09 14.91
C MET A 253 3.37 -4.49 15.51
N LEU A 254 2.33 -5.30 15.35
CA LEU A 254 2.41 -6.73 15.61
C LEU A 254 3.08 -7.43 14.42
N PRO A 255 4.00 -8.37 14.65
CA PRO A 255 4.71 -9.03 13.58
C PRO A 255 3.76 -9.68 12.57
N MET A 256 4.04 -9.55 11.28
CA MET A 256 3.33 -10.14 10.14
C MET A 256 1.85 -9.75 9.97
N MET A 257 1.30 -8.85 10.80
CA MET A 257 -0.12 -8.50 10.71
C MET A 257 -0.43 -7.36 9.73
N PHE A 258 0.59 -6.65 9.25
CA PHE A 258 0.49 -5.63 8.22
C PHE A 258 1.65 -5.77 7.22
N PRO A 259 1.60 -6.78 6.34
CA PRO A 259 2.60 -7.00 5.31
C PRO A 259 2.41 -6.00 4.17
N SER A 260 3.11 -4.88 4.20
CA SER A 260 3.17 -3.86 3.15
C SER A 260 4.59 -3.30 3.06
N ASP A 261 4.84 -2.29 2.23
CA ASP A 261 6.17 -1.79 1.85
C ASP A 261 7.08 -1.43 3.02
N GLN A 262 6.54 -0.92 4.15
CA GLN A 262 7.32 -0.66 5.37
C GLN A 262 8.03 -1.89 5.92
N SER A 263 7.63 -3.09 5.53
CA SER A 263 8.24 -4.34 5.99
C SER A 263 9.70 -4.46 5.55
N ASN A 264 10.08 -3.89 4.41
CA ASN A 264 11.43 -3.90 3.85
C ASN A 264 12.37 -2.85 4.48
N PHE A 265 11.84 -1.99 5.36
CA PHE A 265 12.61 -0.96 6.05
C PHE A 265 12.79 -1.30 7.52
N LYS A 266 14.01 -1.11 8.04
CA LYS A 266 14.30 -1.41 9.44
C LYS A 266 13.47 -0.55 10.39
N LYS A 267 13.35 0.76 10.07
CA LYS A 267 12.61 1.75 10.85
C LYS A 267 11.30 2.14 10.17
N GLY A 268 10.53 1.12 9.74
CA GLY A 268 9.27 1.29 9.02
C GLY A 268 8.08 1.51 9.94
N ILE A 269 7.20 2.41 9.51
CA ILE A 269 5.88 2.68 10.08
C ILE A 269 4.86 2.47 8.96
N GLY A 270 3.83 1.66 9.19
CA GLY A 270 2.69 1.55 8.29
C GLY A 270 1.49 2.33 8.83
N VAL A 271 0.84 3.11 7.99
CA VAL A 271 -0.36 3.89 8.34
C VAL A 271 -1.51 3.39 7.50
N CYS A 272 -2.63 3.07 8.14
CA CYS A 272 -3.87 2.64 7.48
C CYS A 272 -5.11 3.19 8.18
N ALA A 273 -6.24 3.22 7.47
CA ALA A 273 -7.53 3.57 8.05
C ALA A 273 -8.39 2.32 8.27
N LEU A 274 -8.99 2.19 9.45
CA LEU A 274 -9.70 1.00 9.87
C LEU A 274 -11.13 1.36 10.32
N ASN A 275 -12.06 0.46 10.03
CA ASN A 275 -13.41 0.45 10.55
C ASN A 275 -13.46 -0.35 11.86
N LYS A 276 -14.40 -0.04 12.75
CA LYS A 276 -14.59 -0.75 14.03
C LYS A 276 -15.62 -1.86 13.91
N SER A 277 -15.37 -2.98 14.58
CA SER A 277 -16.34 -4.03 14.80
C SER A 277 -16.24 -4.56 16.24
N PRO A 278 -17.23 -5.35 16.72
CA PRO A 278 -17.13 -6.00 18.03
C PRO A 278 -15.93 -6.95 18.17
N LEU A 279 -15.40 -7.47 17.05
CA LEU A 279 -14.26 -8.39 17.02
C LEU A 279 -12.90 -7.69 16.83
N GLY A 280 -12.90 -6.38 16.63
CA GLY A 280 -11.70 -5.58 16.44
C GLY A 280 -11.79 -4.63 15.24
N MET A 281 -10.71 -3.93 14.96
CA MET A 281 -10.62 -3.01 13.83
C MET A 281 -10.16 -3.74 12.57
N TYR A 282 -10.71 -3.35 11.43
CA TYR A 282 -10.45 -3.98 10.14
C TYR A 282 -10.57 -2.98 8.98
N CYS A 283 -9.88 -3.29 7.89
CA CYS A 283 -10.13 -2.74 6.56
C CYS A 283 -10.69 -3.87 5.69
N ALA A 284 -11.78 -3.61 4.99
CA ALA A 284 -12.42 -4.55 4.07
C ALA A 284 -12.60 -3.90 2.70
N ARG A 285 -13.14 -4.65 1.75
CA ARG A 285 -13.45 -4.21 0.38
C ARG A 285 -12.24 -4.09 -0.56
N ILE A 286 -11.01 -4.02 -0.03
CA ILE A 286 -9.80 -4.00 -0.86
C ILE A 286 -9.73 -5.21 -1.78
N HIS A 287 -9.11 -5.09 -2.96
CA HIS A 287 -9.04 -6.11 -4.03
C HIS A 287 -10.40 -6.58 -4.57
N THR A 288 -11.49 -5.86 -4.28
CA THR A 288 -12.85 -6.21 -4.73
C THR A 288 -13.49 -5.03 -5.50
N PRO A 289 -14.59 -5.26 -6.25
CA PRO A 289 -15.33 -4.17 -6.91
C PRO A 289 -15.93 -3.16 -5.93
N LYS A 290 -15.91 -3.43 -4.63
CA LYS A 290 -16.44 -2.56 -3.57
C LYS A 290 -15.41 -1.59 -3.01
N ASP A 291 -14.17 -1.60 -3.50
CA ASP A 291 -13.14 -0.64 -3.13
C ASP A 291 -13.37 0.71 -3.84
N THR A 292 -14.39 1.42 -3.39
CA THR A 292 -14.86 2.69 -4.00
C THR A 292 -14.80 3.87 -3.03
N VAL A 293 -14.33 3.65 -1.80
CA VAL A 293 -14.35 4.67 -0.75
C VAL A 293 -12.96 5.26 -0.55
N CYS A 294 -12.88 6.59 -0.66
CA CYS A 294 -11.74 7.38 -0.23
C CYS A 294 -12.28 8.66 0.43
N ARG A 295 -12.17 8.74 1.75
CA ARG A 295 -12.68 9.88 2.53
C ARG A 295 -11.74 11.07 2.38
N GLU A 296 -12.30 12.22 2.03
CA GLU A 296 -11.56 13.48 1.91
C GLU A 296 -10.87 13.87 3.23
N GLU A 297 -11.57 13.67 4.34
CA GLU A 297 -11.08 14.01 5.68
C GLU A 297 -9.81 13.26 6.05
N ASN A 298 -9.75 11.95 5.71
CA ASN A 298 -8.56 11.12 5.96
C ASN A 298 -7.35 11.62 5.16
N VAL A 299 -7.56 11.88 3.87
CA VAL A 299 -6.52 12.40 2.98
C VAL A 299 -6.02 13.76 3.47
N LYS A 300 -6.94 14.65 3.84
CA LYS A 300 -6.61 15.99 4.30
C LYS A 300 -5.80 15.97 5.60
N VAL A 301 -6.30 15.28 6.63
CA VAL A 301 -5.63 15.22 7.93
C VAL A 301 -4.25 14.58 7.85
N LEU A 302 -4.09 13.53 7.02
CA LEU A 302 -2.78 12.90 6.85
C LEU A 302 -1.81 13.77 6.07
N ALA A 303 -2.24 14.43 5.00
CA ALA A 303 -1.38 15.35 4.27
C ALA A 303 -0.91 16.51 5.16
N GLU A 304 -1.80 17.10 5.97
CA GLU A 304 -1.48 18.15 6.93
C GLU A 304 -0.53 17.66 8.03
N ALA A 305 -0.80 16.52 8.63
CA ALA A 305 0.09 15.91 9.63
C ALA A 305 1.50 15.63 9.08
N MET A 306 1.62 15.18 7.82
CA MET A 306 2.94 14.96 7.20
C MET A 306 3.68 16.28 6.93
N ILE A 307 2.98 17.35 6.53
CA ILE A 307 3.59 18.68 6.35
C ILE A 307 4.13 19.18 7.68
N GLU A 308 3.28 19.23 8.72
CA GLU A 308 3.69 19.67 10.06
C GLU A 308 4.83 18.83 10.65
N PHE A 309 4.83 17.52 10.40
CA PHE A 309 5.92 16.65 10.82
C PHE A 309 7.23 17.03 10.14
N VAL A 310 7.24 17.21 8.81
CA VAL A 310 8.45 17.59 8.07
C VAL A 310 8.95 18.98 8.44
N GLU A 311 8.07 19.93 8.78
CA GLU A 311 8.48 21.24 9.29
C GLU A 311 9.25 21.15 10.62
N LYS A 312 8.88 20.21 11.50
CA LYS A 312 9.52 19.97 12.81
C LYS A 312 10.82 19.18 12.74
N VAL A 313 11.16 18.58 11.58
CA VAL A 313 12.37 17.80 11.31
C VAL A 313 13.48 18.70 10.74
#